data_d620d06d4afbf5c94391c2c87cc878b2
#
_entry.id   d620d06d4afbf5c94391c2c87cc878b2
#
_cell.length_a   1.000
_cell.length_b   1.000
_cell.length_c   1.000
_cell.angle_alpha   90.00
_cell.angle_beta   90.00
_cell.angle_gamma   90.00
#
_symmetry.space_group_name_H-M   'P 1'
#
loop_
_entity.id
_entity.type
_entity.pdbx_description
1 polymer ?
#
loop_
_entity_poly.entity_id
_entity_poly.type
_entity_poly.pdbx_seq_one_letter_code
_entity_poly.pdbx_strand_id
1 'polypeptide(L)'
;NWEAVKNAGVTHAMLRAGYGRYKNQVDPQFERNSAECERLGIQYGVYWYSYASTPAEARQEARCCLAAIQGKHLCLPVAYDIEYEPCILRLTNAQRTALVEAFLGEVQDAGYYGILYASTDFIRNRLDWQALTCFDCWPAQYGSACTCPLPHGMWQYSSANALGVPGFGSHLDCNKVYKDYEQIMIQAGLQGHKTAEPDADTKPNALPLQKLTIGPVSSGDALTLYKLAQGLGLVEAGLYKAERIGGQIMQILTIGPVSSGDAWLIMRKCAALELTDRGLYLAEYVTE
;
A
#
# COMPACT_ATOMS: atom_id res chain seq x y z
N ASN A 1 -25.62 -11.63 -6.37
CA ASN A 1 -25.97 -11.17 -7.72
C ASN A 1 -25.27 -9.83 -7.98
N TRP A 2 -24.21 -9.86 -8.79
CA TRP A 2 -23.37 -8.69 -9.04
C TRP A 2 -24.08 -7.59 -9.88
N GLU A 3 -25.06 -7.94 -10.69
CA GLU A 3 -25.90 -6.94 -11.37
C GLU A 3 -26.73 -6.12 -10.37
N ALA A 4 -27.24 -6.76 -9.32
CA ALA A 4 -27.96 -6.04 -8.26
C ALA A 4 -26.99 -5.11 -7.48
N VAL A 5 -25.74 -5.52 -7.28
CA VAL A 5 -24.67 -4.69 -6.69
C VAL A 5 -24.42 -3.46 -7.56
N LYS A 6 -24.22 -3.65 -8.86
CA LYS A 6 -24.00 -2.55 -9.82
C LYS A 6 -25.19 -1.59 -9.87
N ASN A 7 -26.42 -2.14 -9.94
CA ASN A 7 -27.65 -1.35 -10.00
C ASN A 7 -27.91 -0.56 -8.71
N ALA A 8 -27.36 -0.99 -7.58
CA ALA A 8 -27.38 -0.23 -6.32
C ALA A 8 -26.37 0.93 -6.30
N GLY A 9 -25.66 1.18 -7.39
CA GLY A 9 -24.71 2.28 -7.53
C GLY A 9 -23.31 1.98 -6.99
N VAL A 10 -23.00 0.72 -6.70
CA VAL A 10 -21.64 0.32 -6.27
C VAL A 10 -20.69 0.41 -7.46
N THR A 11 -19.62 1.17 -7.30
CA THR A 11 -18.57 1.39 -8.31
C THR A 11 -17.28 0.65 -7.97
N HIS A 12 -17.05 0.32 -6.70
CA HIS A 12 -15.82 -0.27 -6.19
C HIS A 12 -16.11 -1.47 -5.29
N ALA A 13 -15.25 -2.48 -5.30
CA ALA A 13 -15.35 -3.64 -4.43
C ALA A 13 -13.97 -4.08 -3.91
N MET A 14 -13.90 -4.50 -2.65
CA MET A 14 -12.75 -5.23 -2.11
C MET A 14 -13.14 -6.70 -1.98
N LEU A 15 -12.47 -7.57 -2.71
CA LEU A 15 -12.76 -8.99 -2.79
C LEU A 15 -11.82 -9.79 -1.88
N ARG A 16 -12.37 -10.74 -1.11
CA ARG A 16 -11.50 -11.70 -0.43
C ARG A 16 -10.82 -12.60 -1.47
N ALA A 17 -9.50 -12.47 -1.65
CA ALA A 17 -8.75 -13.38 -2.50
C ALA A 17 -8.45 -14.70 -1.78
N GLY A 18 -8.30 -14.66 -0.46
CA GLY A 18 -8.05 -15.84 0.34
C GLY A 18 -7.63 -15.52 1.76
N TYR A 19 -7.02 -16.49 2.42
CA TYR A 19 -6.56 -16.38 3.80
C TYR A 19 -5.41 -17.36 4.08
N GLY A 20 -4.62 -17.06 5.11
CA GLY A 20 -3.58 -17.96 5.60
C GLY A 20 -2.47 -18.23 4.58
N ARG A 21 -1.62 -19.23 4.88
CA ARG A 21 -0.32 -19.44 4.21
C ARG A 21 -0.24 -20.62 3.23
N TYR A 22 -1.38 -21.25 2.93
CA TYR A 22 -1.41 -22.40 2.03
C TYR A 22 -2.10 -22.08 0.71
N LYS A 23 -1.59 -22.66 -0.39
CA LYS A 23 -2.11 -22.41 -1.74
C LYS A 23 -3.58 -22.78 -1.95
N ASN A 24 -4.11 -23.71 -1.16
CA ASN A 24 -5.51 -24.14 -1.22
C ASN A 24 -6.45 -23.26 -0.36
N GLN A 25 -5.98 -22.14 0.16
CA GLN A 25 -6.75 -21.19 0.96
C GLN A 25 -7.23 -19.97 0.14
N VAL A 26 -7.21 -20.06 -1.17
CA VAL A 26 -7.89 -19.11 -2.07
C VAL A 26 -9.41 -19.19 -1.81
N ASP A 27 -10.08 -18.02 -1.78
CA ASP A 27 -11.52 -17.98 -1.59
C ASP A 27 -12.22 -18.66 -2.79
N PRO A 28 -13.13 -19.64 -2.55
CA PRO A 28 -13.78 -20.39 -3.62
C PRO A 28 -14.63 -19.53 -4.57
N GLN A 29 -15.03 -18.32 -4.14
CA GLN A 29 -15.79 -17.40 -4.95
C GLN A 29 -14.93 -16.33 -5.63
N PHE A 30 -13.62 -16.28 -5.37
CA PHE A 30 -12.77 -15.21 -5.84
C PHE A 30 -12.74 -15.12 -7.37
N GLU A 31 -12.52 -16.23 -8.06
CA GLU A 31 -12.51 -16.26 -9.53
C GLU A 31 -13.82 -15.77 -10.14
N ARG A 32 -14.94 -16.24 -9.62
CA ARG A 32 -16.27 -15.80 -10.07
C ARG A 32 -16.48 -14.31 -9.78
N ASN A 33 -16.11 -13.85 -8.58
CA ASN A 33 -16.38 -12.48 -8.16
C ASN A 33 -15.49 -11.48 -8.96
N SER A 34 -14.23 -11.80 -9.20
CA SER A 34 -13.35 -10.95 -10.01
C SER A 34 -13.83 -10.87 -11.46
N ALA A 35 -14.21 -12.00 -12.07
CA ALA A 35 -14.76 -12.01 -13.42
C ALA A 35 -16.07 -11.20 -13.55
N GLU A 36 -16.95 -11.24 -12.54
CA GLU A 36 -18.18 -10.44 -12.53
C GLU A 36 -17.91 -8.95 -12.35
N CYS A 37 -16.92 -8.57 -11.53
CA CYS A 37 -16.49 -7.18 -11.42
C CYS A 37 -15.97 -6.66 -12.76
N GLU A 38 -15.10 -7.41 -13.43
CA GLU A 38 -14.57 -7.07 -14.76
C GLU A 38 -15.69 -6.95 -15.80
N ARG A 39 -16.62 -7.94 -15.85
CA ARG A 39 -17.75 -7.94 -16.79
C ARG A 39 -18.66 -6.71 -16.63
N LEU A 40 -18.84 -6.25 -15.40
CA LEU A 40 -19.75 -5.15 -15.07
C LEU A 40 -19.05 -3.79 -14.97
N GLY A 41 -17.72 -3.73 -15.14
CA GLY A 41 -16.96 -2.50 -14.95
C GLY A 41 -17.04 -1.98 -13.51
N ILE A 42 -17.04 -2.88 -12.52
CA ILE A 42 -16.85 -2.55 -11.11
C ILE A 42 -15.35 -2.61 -10.83
N GLN A 43 -14.75 -1.51 -10.45
CA GLN A 43 -13.36 -1.45 -10.06
C GLN A 43 -13.15 -2.29 -8.80
N TYR A 44 -12.10 -3.14 -8.76
CA TYR A 44 -11.89 -3.97 -7.58
C TYR A 44 -10.44 -4.04 -7.17
N GLY A 45 -10.26 -4.27 -5.89
CA GLY A 45 -9.04 -4.69 -5.24
C GLY A 45 -9.27 -5.96 -4.44
N VAL A 46 -8.27 -6.39 -3.72
CA VAL A 46 -8.35 -7.64 -2.96
C VAL A 46 -7.85 -7.45 -1.53
N TYR A 47 -8.31 -8.33 -0.64
CA TYR A 47 -7.72 -8.50 0.66
C TYR A 47 -7.37 -9.96 0.94
N TRP A 48 -6.37 -10.16 1.78
CA TRP A 48 -5.92 -11.46 2.26
C TRP A 48 -6.00 -11.50 3.77
N TYR A 49 -6.82 -12.41 4.31
CA TYR A 49 -7.04 -12.54 5.74
C TYR A 49 -5.91 -13.31 6.42
N SER A 50 -5.31 -12.73 7.46
CA SER A 50 -4.11 -13.24 8.07
C SER A 50 -4.36 -14.19 9.24
N TYR A 51 -3.59 -15.26 9.27
CA TYR A 51 -3.37 -16.14 10.42
C TYR A 51 -1.87 -16.25 10.79
N ALA A 52 -1.04 -15.36 10.26
CA ALA A 52 0.40 -15.38 10.49
C ALA A 52 0.74 -15.10 11.95
N SER A 53 1.73 -15.80 12.46
CA SER A 53 2.31 -15.59 13.79
C SER A 53 3.80 -15.21 13.73
N THR A 54 4.38 -15.22 12.55
CA THR A 54 5.77 -14.81 12.29
C THR A 54 5.87 -14.02 10.98
N PRO A 55 6.87 -13.13 10.83
CA PRO A 55 7.10 -12.42 9.57
C PRO A 55 7.33 -13.34 8.35
N ALA A 56 7.90 -14.54 8.57
CA ALA A 56 8.07 -15.52 7.52
C ALA A 56 6.73 -16.09 7.03
N GLU A 57 5.79 -16.33 7.95
CA GLU A 57 4.42 -16.75 7.63
C GLU A 57 3.66 -15.64 6.91
N ALA A 58 3.77 -14.36 7.34
CA ALA A 58 3.15 -13.23 6.68
C ALA A 58 3.67 -13.05 5.23
N ARG A 59 4.97 -13.21 4.99
CA ARG A 59 5.52 -13.26 3.62
C ARG A 59 4.96 -14.42 2.80
N GLN A 60 4.77 -15.58 3.42
CA GLN A 60 4.16 -16.72 2.73
C GLN A 60 2.69 -16.47 2.39
N GLU A 61 1.93 -15.80 3.27
CA GLU A 61 0.56 -15.34 2.98
C GLU A 61 0.55 -14.37 1.79
N ALA A 62 1.47 -13.40 1.75
CA ALA A 62 1.63 -12.48 0.62
C ALA A 62 1.89 -13.22 -0.70
N ARG A 63 2.77 -14.22 -0.70
CA ARG A 63 3.05 -15.06 -1.89
C ARG A 63 1.84 -15.86 -2.35
N CYS A 64 1.03 -16.35 -1.42
CA CYS A 64 -0.23 -17.03 -1.75
C CYS A 64 -1.24 -16.05 -2.37
N CYS A 65 -1.35 -14.83 -1.81
CA CYS A 65 -2.16 -13.75 -2.35
C CYS A 65 -1.72 -13.38 -3.77
N LEU A 66 -0.43 -13.10 -3.96
CA LEU A 66 0.15 -12.74 -5.26
C LEU A 66 -0.07 -13.81 -6.32
N ALA A 67 0.04 -15.09 -5.93
CA ALA A 67 -0.25 -16.20 -6.85
C ALA A 67 -1.73 -16.26 -7.24
N ALA A 68 -2.65 -15.95 -6.30
CA ALA A 68 -4.08 -15.95 -6.56
C ALA A 68 -4.53 -14.80 -7.48
N ILE A 69 -3.84 -13.66 -7.42
CA ILE A 69 -4.19 -12.47 -8.22
C ILE A 69 -3.40 -12.36 -9.52
N GLN A 70 -2.54 -13.31 -9.81
CA GLN A 70 -1.74 -13.29 -11.03
C GLN A 70 -2.61 -13.18 -12.28
N GLY A 71 -2.34 -12.19 -13.14
CA GLY A 71 -3.10 -11.93 -14.35
C GLY A 71 -4.45 -11.24 -14.16
N LYS A 72 -4.80 -10.83 -12.93
CA LYS A 72 -5.99 -10.03 -12.63
C LYS A 72 -5.72 -8.54 -12.83
N HIS A 73 -6.73 -7.81 -13.30
CA HIS A 73 -6.67 -6.36 -13.47
C HIS A 73 -7.24 -5.66 -12.23
N LEU A 74 -6.38 -5.36 -11.28
CA LEU A 74 -6.79 -4.68 -10.05
C LEU A 74 -6.75 -3.16 -10.21
N CYS A 75 -7.87 -2.49 -9.96
CA CYS A 75 -8.01 -1.03 -9.94
C CYS A 75 -7.92 -0.43 -8.52
N LEU A 76 -7.94 -1.30 -7.51
CA LEU A 76 -7.76 -0.96 -6.09
C LEU A 76 -6.60 -1.78 -5.49
N PRO A 77 -6.09 -1.39 -4.31
CA PRO A 77 -4.93 -2.03 -3.70
C PRO A 77 -5.11 -3.50 -3.31
N VAL A 78 -3.98 -4.12 -2.94
CA VAL A 78 -3.91 -5.38 -2.21
C VAL A 78 -3.83 -5.09 -0.72
N ALA A 79 -4.84 -5.48 0.05
CA ALA A 79 -4.91 -5.21 1.48
C ALA A 79 -4.43 -6.42 2.32
N TYR A 80 -3.59 -6.16 3.30
CA TYR A 80 -3.30 -7.09 4.39
C TYR A 80 -4.35 -6.93 5.47
N ASP A 81 -5.17 -7.95 5.67
CA ASP A 81 -6.26 -7.96 6.63
C ASP A 81 -5.82 -8.66 7.91
N ILE A 82 -5.52 -7.86 8.94
CA ILE A 82 -5.05 -8.33 10.24
C ILE A 82 -6.05 -7.96 11.34
N GLU A 83 -6.55 -8.98 12.04
CA GLU A 83 -7.62 -8.84 13.01
C GLU A 83 -7.33 -9.58 14.33
N TYR A 84 -8.37 -9.74 15.16
CA TYR A 84 -8.30 -10.29 16.53
C TYR A 84 -8.17 -11.81 16.59
N GLU A 85 -7.43 -12.44 15.67
CA GLU A 85 -7.19 -13.88 15.70
C GLU A 85 -6.34 -14.29 16.92
N PRO A 86 -6.65 -15.43 17.57
CA PRO A 86 -5.92 -15.88 18.76
C PRO A 86 -4.41 -16.02 18.56
N CYS A 87 -3.96 -16.42 17.36
CA CYS A 87 -2.53 -16.51 17.03
C CYS A 87 -1.88 -15.12 16.98
N ILE A 88 -2.58 -14.11 16.47
CA ILE A 88 -2.13 -12.73 16.36
C ILE A 88 -2.17 -12.03 17.73
N LEU A 89 -3.22 -12.25 18.53
CA LEU A 89 -3.37 -11.62 19.83
C LEU A 89 -2.28 -12.03 20.86
N ARG A 90 -1.65 -13.18 20.69
CA ARG A 90 -0.54 -13.63 21.54
C ARG A 90 0.75 -12.87 21.31
N LEU A 91 0.85 -12.16 20.22
CA LEU A 91 2.04 -11.40 19.83
C LEU A 91 2.08 -10.04 20.55
N THR A 92 3.27 -9.47 20.69
CA THR A 92 3.46 -8.07 21.08
C THR A 92 3.08 -7.12 19.94
N ASN A 93 2.91 -5.82 20.24
CA ASN A 93 2.67 -4.81 19.21
C ASN A 93 3.78 -4.80 18.14
N ALA A 94 5.04 -4.81 18.57
CA ALA A 94 6.18 -4.87 17.65
C ALA A 94 6.16 -6.11 16.74
N GLN A 95 5.80 -7.28 17.29
CA GLN A 95 5.68 -8.51 16.49
C GLN A 95 4.54 -8.43 15.48
N ARG A 96 3.36 -7.89 15.85
CA ARG A 96 2.24 -7.67 14.91
C ARG A 96 2.59 -6.66 13.83
N THR A 97 3.27 -5.57 14.20
CA THR A 97 3.77 -4.57 13.24
C THR A 97 4.72 -5.20 12.23
N ALA A 98 5.63 -6.08 12.69
CA ALA A 98 6.53 -6.80 11.80
C ALA A 98 5.79 -7.78 10.83
N LEU A 99 4.59 -8.28 11.18
CA LEU A 99 3.76 -9.04 10.23
C LEU A 99 3.25 -8.14 9.11
N VAL A 100 2.74 -6.95 9.45
CA VAL A 100 2.25 -5.96 8.48
C VAL A 100 3.36 -5.58 7.51
N GLU A 101 4.53 -5.21 8.03
CA GLU A 101 5.70 -4.85 7.23
C GLU A 101 6.14 -6.01 6.31
N ALA A 102 6.12 -7.24 6.83
CA ALA A 102 6.54 -8.41 6.06
C ALA A 102 5.60 -8.73 4.90
N PHE A 103 4.28 -8.67 5.12
CA PHE A 103 3.30 -8.90 4.06
C PHE A 103 3.32 -7.78 3.03
N LEU A 104 3.16 -6.53 3.48
CA LEU A 104 3.09 -5.38 2.59
C LEU A 104 4.41 -5.19 1.83
N GLY A 105 5.54 -5.49 2.49
CA GLY A 105 6.83 -5.50 1.84
C GLY A 105 6.90 -6.47 0.65
N GLU A 106 6.48 -7.70 0.83
CA GLU A 106 6.47 -8.72 -0.25
C GLU A 106 5.52 -8.33 -1.39
N VAL A 107 4.35 -7.75 -1.06
CA VAL A 107 3.38 -7.25 -2.05
C VAL A 107 3.98 -6.12 -2.88
N GLN A 108 4.67 -5.18 -2.24
CA GLN A 108 5.28 -4.04 -2.91
C GLN A 108 6.51 -4.44 -3.73
N ASP A 109 7.33 -5.35 -3.22
CA ASP A 109 8.48 -5.90 -3.97
C ASP A 109 8.03 -6.65 -5.25
N ALA A 110 6.80 -7.16 -5.25
CA ALA A 110 6.16 -7.74 -6.44
C ALA A 110 5.51 -6.70 -7.37
N GLY A 111 5.62 -5.40 -7.08
CA GLY A 111 5.09 -4.32 -7.90
C GLY A 111 3.60 -4.03 -7.69
N TYR A 112 3.03 -4.39 -6.55
CA TYR A 112 1.64 -4.08 -6.22
C TYR A 112 1.52 -2.96 -5.18
N TYR A 113 0.42 -2.24 -5.20
CA TYR A 113 0.10 -1.23 -4.18
C TYR A 113 -0.49 -1.93 -2.95
N GLY A 114 0.32 -2.05 -1.89
CA GLY A 114 -0.10 -2.69 -0.63
C GLY A 114 -0.68 -1.69 0.36
N ILE A 115 -1.79 -2.05 1.03
CA ILE A 115 -2.38 -1.26 2.13
C ILE A 115 -2.67 -2.13 3.35
N LEU A 116 -2.73 -1.50 4.52
CA LEU A 116 -3.15 -2.15 5.76
C LEU A 116 -4.67 -2.06 5.93
N TYR A 117 -5.35 -3.20 6.13
CA TYR A 117 -6.70 -3.21 6.69
C TYR A 117 -6.68 -3.74 8.12
N ALA A 118 -7.29 -2.99 9.02
CA ALA A 118 -7.60 -3.40 10.39
C ALA A 118 -8.64 -2.46 10.99
N SER A 119 -9.26 -2.83 12.13
CA SER A 119 -10.08 -1.88 12.87
C SER A 119 -9.23 -0.74 13.44
N THR A 120 -9.82 0.47 13.55
CA THR A 120 -9.13 1.62 14.16
C THR A 120 -8.66 1.32 15.58
N ASP A 121 -9.42 0.50 16.34
CA ASP A 121 -9.01 0.05 17.67
C ASP A 121 -7.76 -0.84 17.60
N PHE A 122 -7.73 -1.80 16.66
CA PHE A 122 -6.57 -2.67 16.48
C PHE A 122 -5.33 -1.87 16.10
N ILE A 123 -5.47 -0.95 15.15
CA ILE A 123 -4.36 -0.06 14.73
C ILE A 123 -3.80 0.70 15.92
N ARG A 124 -4.68 1.33 16.71
CA ARG A 124 -4.29 2.19 17.82
C ARG A 124 -3.68 1.44 19.00
N ASN A 125 -4.21 0.27 19.32
CA ASN A 125 -3.92 -0.41 20.58
C ASN A 125 -3.11 -1.71 20.41
N ARG A 126 -2.98 -2.23 19.19
CA ARG A 126 -2.35 -3.51 18.91
C ARG A 126 -1.18 -3.44 17.91
N LEU A 127 -0.92 -2.28 17.31
CA LEU A 127 0.20 -2.05 16.43
C LEU A 127 1.06 -0.89 16.94
N ASP A 128 2.32 -0.87 16.58
CA ASP A 128 3.20 0.30 16.69
C ASP A 128 2.94 1.15 15.44
N TRP A 129 1.76 1.76 15.37
CA TRP A 129 1.24 2.42 14.18
C TRP A 129 2.14 3.55 13.66
N GLN A 130 2.95 4.18 14.52
CA GLN A 130 3.91 5.20 14.10
C GLN A 130 4.94 4.66 13.09
N ALA A 131 5.31 3.38 13.20
CA ALA A 131 6.20 2.71 12.25
C ALA A 131 5.52 2.40 10.90
N LEU A 132 4.19 2.44 10.85
CA LEU A 132 3.38 2.09 9.68
C LEU A 132 2.91 3.29 8.86
N THR A 133 3.35 4.51 9.19
CA THR A 133 2.94 5.76 8.49
C THR A 133 3.37 5.81 7.02
N CYS A 134 4.29 4.95 6.61
CA CYS A 134 4.70 4.77 5.21
C CYS A 134 3.70 3.96 4.37
N PHE A 135 2.76 3.26 4.99
CA PHE A 135 1.73 2.51 4.30
C PHE A 135 0.41 3.28 4.29
N ASP A 136 -0.33 3.15 3.19
CA ASP A 136 -1.73 3.58 3.17
C ASP A 136 -2.59 2.60 3.98
N CYS A 137 -3.74 3.07 4.42
CA CYS A 137 -4.59 2.31 5.31
C CYS A 137 -6.05 2.28 4.84
N TRP A 138 -6.72 1.18 5.14
CA TRP A 138 -8.15 0.98 5.02
C TRP A 138 -8.71 0.61 6.41
N PRO A 139 -8.93 1.59 7.30
CA PRO A 139 -9.44 1.33 8.64
C PRO A 139 -10.91 0.91 8.62
N ALA A 140 -11.28 0.00 9.52
CA ALA A 140 -12.66 -0.25 9.88
C ALA A 140 -13.01 0.53 11.16
N GLN A 141 -14.02 1.38 11.04
CA GLN A 141 -14.62 2.08 12.17
C GLN A 141 -16.06 2.44 11.81
N TYR A 142 -17.00 1.81 12.45
CA TYR A 142 -18.42 2.01 12.13
C TYR A 142 -18.95 3.29 12.79
N GLY A 143 -19.53 4.17 11.98
CA GLY A 143 -20.02 5.45 12.46
C GLY A 143 -20.00 6.56 11.41
N SER A 144 -20.13 7.79 11.87
CA SER A 144 -20.19 8.99 11.02
C SER A 144 -18.81 9.59 10.69
N ALA A 145 -17.78 9.22 11.44
CA ALA A 145 -16.41 9.72 11.27
C ALA A 145 -15.38 8.63 11.57
N CYS A 146 -14.24 8.71 10.89
CA CYS A 146 -13.06 7.87 11.13
C CYS A 146 -12.05 8.66 11.98
N THR A 147 -11.53 8.04 13.03
CA THR A 147 -10.49 8.62 13.92
C THR A 147 -9.19 7.83 13.86
N CYS A 148 -8.98 7.05 12.79
CA CYS A 148 -7.74 6.31 12.59
C CYS A 148 -6.53 7.25 12.62
N PRO A 149 -5.46 6.91 13.35
CA PRO A 149 -4.27 7.76 13.43
C PRO A 149 -3.41 7.70 12.17
N LEU A 150 -3.59 6.66 11.31
CA LEU A 150 -2.86 6.53 10.06
C LEU A 150 -3.53 7.32 8.93
N PRO A 151 -2.74 7.84 7.97
CA PRO A 151 -3.30 8.30 6.70
C PRO A 151 -4.07 7.17 6.04
N HIS A 152 -5.26 7.45 5.52
CA HIS A 152 -6.09 6.42 4.91
C HIS A 152 -6.77 6.92 3.64
N GLY A 153 -6.70 6.12 2.60
CA GLY A 153 -7.35 6.38 1.32
C GLY A 153 -8.69 5.65 1.15
N MET A 154 -9.02 4.76 2.09
CA MET A 154 -10.30 4.05 2.16
C MET A 154 -10.80 4.01 3.60
N TRP A 155 -12.10 3.79 3.79
CA TRP A 155 -12.71 3.65 5.12
C TRP A 155 -13.92 2.71 5.06
N GLN A 156 -13.90 1.62 5.85
CA GLN A 156 -15.06 0.78 6.09
C GLN A 156 -15.90 1.40 7.21
N TYR A 157 -17.03 2.00 6.85
CA TYR A 157 -17.84 2.80 7.78
C TYR A 157 -19.05 2.06 8.34
N SER A 158 -19.40 0.89 7.79
CA SER A 158 -20.55 0.09 8.22
C SER A 158 -20.37 -1.37 7.78
N SER A 159 -20.91 -2.29 8.54
CA SER A 159 -21.10 -3.71 8.17
C SER A 159 -22.59 -4.09 7.99
N ALA A 160 -23.48 -3.11 8.03
CA ALA A 160 -24.92 -3.30 8.10
C ALA A 160 -25.65 -3.00 6.77
N ASN A 161 -25.01 -3.23 5.61
CA ASN A 161 -25.59 -2.96 4.30
C ASN A 161 -26.20 -1.55 4.18
N ALA A 162 -25.42 -0.54 4.61
CA ALA A 162 -25.87 0.86 4.60
C ALA A 162 -26.18 1.41 3.19
N LEU A 163 -25.74 0.71 2.13
CA LEU A 163 -26.05 1.02 0.73
C LEU A 163 -27.36 0.39 0.27
N GLY A 164 -27.99 -0.47 1.06
CA GLY A 164 -29.26 -1.12 0.69
C GLY A 164 -29.16 -2.08 -0.48
N VAL A 165 -28.01 -2.72 -0.69
CA VAL A 165 -27.79 -3.65 -1.81
C VAL A 165 -28.70 -4.86 -1.66
N PRO A 166 -29.57 -5.17 -2.66
CA PRO A 166 -30.50 -6.29 -2.57
C PRO A 166 -29.78 -7.65 -2.42
N GLY A 167 -30.34 -8.53 -1.59
CA GLY A 167 -29.85 -9.89 -1.40
C GLY A 167 -28.79 -10.07 -0.31
N PHE A 168 -28.36 -8.99 0.34
CA PHE A 168 -27.38 -9.04 1.45
C PHE A 168 -28.03 -8.89 2.83
N GLY A 169 -29.33 -8.61 2.91
CA GLY A 169 -29.99 -8.35 4.19
C GLY A 169 -29.31 -7.19 4.91
N SER A 170 -28.94 -7.41 6.19
CA SER A 170 -28.22 -6.45 7.01
C SER A 170 -26.71 -6.76 7.10
N HIS A 171 -26.13 -7.54 6.20
CA HIS A 171 -24.75 -8.02 6.32
C HIS A 171 -23.99 -7.72 5.02
N LEU A 172 -23.54 -6.49 4.87
CA LEU A 172 -22.63 -6.08 3.81
C LEU A 172 -21.74 -4.95 4.32
N ASP A 173 -20.45 -5.14 4.22
CA ASP A 173 -19.48 -4.11 4.53
C ASP A 173 -19.54 -2.99 3.49
N CYS A 174 -19.70 -1.76 3.98
CA CYS A 174 -19.81 -0.57 3.15
C CYS A 174 -18.60 0.34 3.36
N ASN A 175 -18.05 0.81 2.25
CA ASN A 175 -16.79 1.52 2.23
C ASN A 175 -16.89 2.86 1.50
N LYS A 176 -15.99 3.78 1.85
CA LYS A 176 -15.70 4.99 1.08
C LYS A 176 -14.28 4.87 0.54
N VAL A 177 -14.09 5.29 -0.70
CA VAL A 177 -12.78 5.40 -1.34
C VAL A 177 -12.52 6.89 -1.57
N TYR A 178 -11.40 7.40 -1.09
CA TYR A 178 -11.05 8.82 -1.12
C TYR A 178 -9.95 9.15 -2.13
N LYS A 179 -9.21 8.13 -2.58
CA LYS A 179 -8.10 8.27 -3.54
C LYS A 179 -8.49 7.60 -4.86
N ASP A 180 -8.05 8.17 -5.95
CA ASP A 180 -8.06 7.51 -7.26
C ASP A 180 -6.87 6.54 -7.33
N TYR A 181 -7.07 5.34 -6.78
CA TYR A 181 -6.00 4.33 -6.72
C TYR A 181 -5.57 3.86 -8.10
N GLU A 182 -6.49 3.74 -9.05
CA GLU A 182 -6.16 3.33 -10.41
C GLU A 182 -5.19 4.31 -11.05
N GLN A 183 -5.45 5.61 -10.97
CA GLN A 183 -4.54 6.64 -11.47
C GLN A 183 -3.19 6.63 -10.75
N ILE A 184 -3.18 6.45 -9.43
CA ILE A 184 -1.94 6.34 -8.65
C ILE A 184 -1.11 5.15 -9.14
N MET A 185 -1.74 3.99 -9.35
CA MET A 185 -1.06 2.77 -9.80
C MET A 185 -0.58 2.85 -11.25
N ILE A 186 -1.37 3.46 -12.15
CA ILE A 186 -0.96 3.74 -13.53
C ILE A 186 0.26 4.65 -13.55
N GLN A 187 0.25 5.75 -12.81
CA GLN A 187 1.37 6.69 -12.75
C GLN A 187 2.63 6.06 -12.17
N ALA A 188 2.47 5.16 -11.21
CA ALA A 188 3.57 4.44 -10.57
C ALA A 188 3.99 3.15 -11.32
N GLY A 189 3.31 2.76 -12.40
CA GLY A 189 3.57 1.52 -13.14
C GLY A 189 3.36 0.25 -12.31
N LEU A 190 2.45 0.29 -11.34
CA LEU A 190 2.16 -0.83 -10.44
C LEU A 190 1.06 -1.75 -10.99
N GLN A 191 0.96 -2.96 -10.45
CA GLN A 191 -0.09 -3.96 -10.76
C GLN A 191 -0.19 -4.32 -12.25
N GLY A 192 0.92 -4.23 -13.00
CA GLY A 192 0.94 -4.49 -14.43
C GLY A 192 0.31 -3.39 -15.29
N HIS A 193 -0.12 -2.27 -14.68
CA HIS A 193 -0.48 -1.09 -15.43
C HIS A 193 0.76 -0.58 -16.17
N LYS A 194 0.65 -0.40 -17.49
CA LYS A 194 1.68 0.30 -18.23
C LYS A 194 1.62 1.76 -17.82
N THR A 195 2.78 2.34 -17.50
CA THR A 195 2.87 3.81 -17.41
C THR A 195 2.29 4.39 -18.68
N ALA A 196 1.27 5.23 -18.57
CA ALA A 196 0.75 5.93 -19.75
C ALA A 196 1.91 6.70 -20.37
N GLU A 197 2.21 6.46 -21.65
CA GLU A 197 3.04 7.40 -22.39
C GLU A 197 2.36 8.76 -22.26
N PRO A 198 3.10 9.83 -21.92
CA PRO A 198 2.49 11.14 -21.75
C PRO A 198 1.82 11.54 -23.08
N ASP A 199 0.50 11.61 -23.09
CA ASP A 199 -0.26 12.21 -24.18
C ASP A 199 0.21 13.67 -24.28
N ALA A 200 0.75 14.04 -25.42
CA ALA A 200 1.40 15.35 -25.62
C ALA A 200 0.47 16.57 -25.42
N ASP A 201 -0.82 16.35 -25.24
CA ASP A 201 -1.84 17.42 -25.17
C ASP A 201 -2.66 17.49 -23.85
N THR A 202 -2.49 16.57 -22.91
CA THR A 202 -3.10 16.71 -21.58
C THR A 202 -2.00 16.88 -20.53
N LYS A 203 -1.87 18.10 -19.99
CA LYS A 203 -1.12 18.28 -18.74
C LYS A 203 -1.82 17.44 -17.68
N PRO A 204 -1.20 16.35 -17.18
CA PRO A 204 -1.78 15.60 -16.08
C PRO A 204 -1.83 16.54 -14.87
N ASN A 205 -2.85 16.36 -14.05
CA ASN A 205 -2.84 16.89 -12.68
C ASN A 205 -1.80 16.05 -11.90
N ALA A 206 -0.53 16.28 -12.24
CA ALA A 206 0.59 15.53 -11.69
C ALA A 206 0.62 15.78 -10.19
N LEU A 207 0.63 14.70 -9.42
CA LEU A 207 1.00 14.81 -8.01
C LEU A 207 2.32 15.58 -7.96
N PRO A 208 2.43 16.60 -7.10
CA PRO A 208 3.62 17.46 -7.07
C PRO A 208 4.86 16.58 -6.87
N LEU A 209 5.87 16.82 -7.70
CA LEU A 209 7.15 16.13 -7.59
C LEU A 209 7.77 16.43 -6.22
N GLN A 210 8.58 15.52 -5.72
CA GLN A 210 9.23 15.67 -4.44
C GLN A 210 10.75 15.79 -4.61
N LYS A 211 11.37 16.66 -3.84
CA LYS A 211 12.80 16.73 -3.65
C LYS A 211 13.13 16.13 -2.29
N LEU A 212 14.02 15.16 -2.29
CA LEU A 212 14.44 14.46 -1.09
C LEU A 212 15.83 14.94 -0.66
N THR A 213 15.97 15.23 0.64
CA THR A 213 17.26 15.52 1.27
C THR A 213 17.52 14.47 2.33
N ILE A 214 18.62 13.74 2.21
CA ILE A 214 18.94 12.59 3.07
C ILE A 214 20.34 12.78 3.64
N GLY A 215 20.47 12.75 4.93
CA GLY A 215 21.76 12.82 5.58
C GLY A 215 21.85 13.83 6.73
N PRO A 216 23.02 13.85 7.38
CA PRO A 216 24.30 13.24 6.99
C PRO A 216 24.31 11.70 7.12
N VAL A 217 24.73 11.02 6.06
CA VAL A 217 24.78 9.54 6.00
C VAL A 217 26.21 9.02 5.81
N SER A 218 26.46 7.79 6.26
CA SER A 218 27.72 7.09 6.04
C SER A 218 27.98 6.80 4.55
N SER A 219 29.21 6.53 4.17
CA SER A 219 29.51 6.12 2.78
C SER A 219 28.84 4.79 2.40
N GLY A 220 28.59 3.90 3.37
CA GLY A 220 27.87 2.63 3.15
C GLY A 220 26.39 2.86 2.84
N ASP A 221 25.72 3.71 3.63
CA ASP A 221 24.31 4.08 3.41
C ASP A 221 24.15 4.87 2.11
N ALA A 222 25.07 5.81 1.84
CA ALA A 222 25.09 6.56 0.59
C ALA A 222 25.23 5.64 -0.64
N LEU A 223 26.10 4.63 -0.59
CA LEU A 223 26.25 3.65 -1.67
C LEU A 223 24.98 2.80 -1.84
N THR A 224 24.32 2.43 -0.74
CA THR A 224 23.07 1.67 -0.77
C THR A 224 21.95 2.48 -1.44
N LEU A 225 21.82 3.76 -1.10
CA LEU A 225 20.85 4.67 -1.69
C LEU A 225 21.19 5.02 -3.15
N TYR A 226 22.48 5.13 -3.49
CA TYR A 226 22.94 5.30 -4.87
C TYR A 226 22.49 4.14 -5.77
N LYS A 227 22.71 2.89 -5.32
CA LYS A 227 22.29 1.70 -6.09
C LYS A 227 20.77 1.64 -6.30
N LEU A 228 19.98 2.03 -5.30
CA LEU A 228 18.55 2.15 -5.46
C LEU A 228 18.19 3.23 -6.48
N ALA A 229 18.73 4.45 -6.34
CA ALA A 229 18.49 5.55 -7.28
C ALA A 229 18.92 5.20 -8.71
N GLN A 230 20.02 4.44 -8.87
CA GLN A 230 20.47 3.91 -10.16
C GLN A 230 19.44 2.92 -10.73
N GLY A 231 18.93 1.99 -9.93
CA GLY A 231 17.90 1.04 -10.35
C GLY A 231 16.56 1.72 -10.76
N LEU A 232 16.30 2.91 -10.24
CA LEU A 232 15.17 3.75 -10.60
C LEU A 232 15.44 4.70 -11.78
N GLY A 233 16.64 4.65 -12.40
CA GLY A 233 17.04 5.54 -13.49
C GLY A 233 17.31 7.00 -13.09
N LEU A 234 17.30 7.30 -11.79
CA LEU A 234 17.42 8.68 -11.28
C LEU A 234 18.86 9.22 -11.40
N VAL A 235 19.85 8.33 -11.40
CA VAL A 235 21.26 8.71 -11.58
C VAL A 235 21.52 9.12 -13.02
N GLU A 236 21.05 8.35 -13.98
CA GLU A 236 21.15 8.60 -15.42
C GLU A 236 20.36 9.86 -15.83
N ALA A 237 19.24 10.13 -15.15
CA ALA A 237 18.44 11.34 -15.33
C ALA A 237 19.08 12.59 -14.69
N GLY A 238 20.22 12.45 -13.97
CA GLY A 238 20.87 13.58 -13.29
C GLY A 238 20.14 14.06 -12.02
N LEU A 239 19.23 13.26 -11.50
CA LEU A 239 18.38 13.60 -10.34
C LEU A 239 18.98 13.14 -9.00
N TYR A 240 20.17 12.56 -8.98
CA TYR A 240 20.90 12.14 -7.77
C TYR A 240 22.16 12.97 -7.61
N LYS A 241 22.35 13.57 -6.45
CA LYS A 241 23.54 14.31 -6.08
C LYS A 241 23.99 13.92 -4.67
N ALA A 242 25.30 13.76 -4.50
CA ALA A 242 25.91 13.48 -3.21
C ALA A 242 26.99 14.49 -2.92
N GLU A 243 26.96 15.15 -1.78
CA GLU A 243 27.92 16.15 -1.35
C GLU A 243 28.58 15.75 -0.02
N ARG A 244 29.90 15.79 0.04
CA ARG A 244 30.64 15.56 1.30
C ARG A 244 30.54 16.78 2.21
N ILE A 245 30.36 16.53 3.49
CA ILE A 245 30.34 17.59 4.50
C ILE A 245 31.81 17.83 4.97
N GLY A 246 32.35 19.02 4.67
CA GLY A 246 33.50 19.62 5.32
C GLY A 246 34.63 18.66 5.78
N GLY A 247 35.24 17.86 4.87
CA GLY A 247 36.33 16.98 5.20
C GLY A 247 35.97 15.69 5.96
N GLN A 248 34.67 15.43 6.21
CA GLN A 248 34.20 14.22 6.86
C GLN A 248 33.85 13.12 5.84
N ILE A 249 33.76 11.87 6.33
CA ILE A 249 33.34 10.69 5.56
C ILE A 249 31.82 10.73 5.27
N MET A 250 31.09 11.63 5.95
CA MET A 250 29.62 11.77 5.85
C MET A 250 29.20 12.55 4.61
N GLN A 251 28.05 12.21 4.06
CA GLN A 251 27.51 12.82 2.84
C GLN A 251 26.05 13.26 3.04
N ILE A 252 25.66 14.34 2.37
CA ILE A 252 24.26 14.71 2.16
C ILE A 252 23.88 14.31 0.72
N LEU A 253 22.77 13.60 0.59
CA LEU A 253 22.22 13.21 -0.68
C LEU A 253 21.03 14.10 -1.01
N THR A 254 20.98 14.59 -2.23
CA THR A 254 19.80 15.27 -2.80
C THR A 254 19.31 14.46 -3.98
N ILE A 255 18.04 14.06 -3.93
CA ILE A 255 17.42 13.25 -4.98
C ILE A 255 16.13 13.93 -5.42
N GLY A 256 15.99 14.16 -6.70
CA GLY A 256 14.78 14.74 -7.27
C GLY A 256 15.02 15.96 -8.16
N PRO A 257 13.94 16.42 -8.78
CA PRO A 257 12.53 16.12 -8.50
C PRO A 257 12.12 14.70 -8.92
N VAL A 258 11.45 13.95 -8.03
CA VAL A 258 11.04 12.56 -8.26
C VAL A 258 9.54 12.38 -8.08
N SER A 259 8.99 11.35 -8.68
CA SER A 259 7.61 10.93 -8.47
C SER A 259 7.34 10.54 -7.01
N SER A 260 6.09 10.58 -6.59
CA SER A 260 5.71 10.10 -5.25
C SER A 260 6.02 8.61 -5.05
N GLY A 261 5.99 7.80 -6.11
CA GLY A 261 6.37 6.39 -6.08
C GLY A 261 7.86 6.19 -5.81
N ASP A 262 8.73 6.90 -6.55
CA ASP A 262 10.18 6.85 -6.34
C ASP A 262 10.58 7.40 -4.97
N ALA A 263 9.97 8.52 -4.56
CA ALA A 263 10.17 9.11 -3.24
C ALA A 263 9.83 8.11 -2.13
N TRP A 264 8.75 7.36 -2.30
CA TRP A 264 8.33 6.33 -1.37
C TRP A 264 9.33 5.15 -1.29
N LEU A 265 9.82 4.65 -2.43
CA LEU A 265 10.83 3.58 -2.46
C LEU A 265 12.12 4.01 -1.76
N ILE A 266 12.54 5.26 -1.97
CA ILE A 266 13.73 5.82 -1.33
C ILE A 266 13.50 5.98 0.18
N MET A 267 12.34 6.51 0.60
CA MET A 267 11.97 6.67 2.00
C MET A 267 11.98 5.33 2.73
N ARG A 268 11.38 4.30 2.13
CA ARG A 268 11.38 2.93 2.66
C ARG A 268 12.81 2.38 2.87
N LYS A 269 13.70 2.66 1.92
CA LYS A 269 15.11 2.28 2.07
C LYS A 269 15.81 3.05 3.18
N CYS A 270 15.49 4.33 3.34
CA CYS A 270 15.97 5.15 4.44
C CYS A 270 15.47 4.63 5.80
N ALA A 271 14.22 4.19 5.89
CA ALA A 271 13.68 3.56 7.10
C ALA A 271 14.41 2.26 7.44
N ALA A 272 14.66 1.39 6.45
CA ALA A 272 15.44 0.17 6.64
C ALA A 272 16.92 0.41 7.06
N LEU A 273 17.43 1.62 6.85
CA LEU A 273 18.75 2.09 7.31
C LEU A 273 18.66 2.94 8.59
N GLU A 274 17.50 2.98 9.25
CA GLU A 274 17.20 3.78 10.44
C GLU A 274 17.44 5.30 10.28
N LEU A 275 17.46 5.79 9.02
CA LEU A 275 17.72 7.20 8.73
C LEU A 275 16.50 8.08 9.00
N THR A 276 15.30 7.57 8.81
CA THR A 276 14.04 8.27 9.12
C THR A 276 13.89 8.51 10.61
N ASP A 277 14.16 7.51 11.44
CA ASP A 277 14.05 7.58 12.91
C ASP A 277 15.07 8.54 13.51
N ARG A 278 16.20 8.74 12.81
CA ARG A 278 17.25 9.69 13.18
C ARG A 278 17.00 11.10 12.65
N GLY A 279 15.86 11.35 12.01
CA GLY A 279 15.53 12.64 11.40
C GLY A 279 16.43 13.03 10.21
N LEU A 280 17.01 12.05 9.53
CA LEU A 280 17.96 12.25 8.43
C LEU A 280 17.32 12.14 7.04
N TYR A 281 15.99 12.11 6.96
CA TYR A 281 15.20 12.09 5.74
C TYR A 281 14.21 13.26 5.75
N LEU A 282 14.22 14.05 4.70
CA LEU A 282 13.27 15.15 4.46
C LEU A 282 12.76 15.04 3.02
N ALA A 283 11.46 15.15 2.83
CA ALA A 283 10.83 15.25 1.54
C ALA A 283 10.05 16.57 1.44
N GLU A 284 10.28 17.31 0.39
CA GLU A 284 9.63 18.60 0.11
C GLU A 284 8.96 18.55 -1.25
N TYR A 285 7.72 19.03 -1.35
CA TYR A 285 7.08 19.18 -2.64
C TYR A 285 7.74 20.31 -3.44
N VAL A 286 8.02 20.04 -4.71
CA VAL A 286 8.54 21.04 -5.63
C VAL A 286 7.35 21.84 -6.14
N THR A 287 7.26 23.09 -5.72
CA THR A 287 6.34 24.07 -6.33
C THR A 287 7.03 24.68 -7.57
N GLU A 288 6.36 24.63 -8.74
CA GLU A 288 6.80 25.34 -9.94
C GLU A 288 6.86 26.85 -9.72
#